data_40afc94015ec6a9a1c18e7d5b31e7364
#
_entry.id   40afc94015ec6a9a1c18e7d5b31e7364
#
_cell.length_a   1.000
_cell.length_b   1.000
_cell.length_c   1.000
_cell.angle_alpha   90.00
_cell.angle_beta   90.00
_cell.angle_gamma   90.00
#
_symmetry.space_group_name_H-M   'P 1'
#
loop_
_entity.id
_entity.type
_entity.pdbx_description
1 polymer ?
#
loop_
_entity_poly.entity_id
_entity_poly.type
_entity_poly.pdbx_seq_one_letter_code
_entity_poly.pdbx_strand_id
1 'polypeptide(L)'
;MDKRFQHVKWMMDARFGLFIHWGLYCINGVTEWKRSYERLSIEEYEQYFEEFNPVDFNPREWAKMAREAGMRYAVLTVKHHEGFCLFDSAYTDYKSTNTKCGRDLAREFAEAFRAEGLGVGFYYSLFDWHHPDYHHYGDLYHPMRDNEAYKDYQYDFNRYLEYMHNQIRELCTNYGKIDILWFDNSYGEMRGEKWKATELVSMIRSLQPDIV
;
A
#
# COMPACT_ATOMS: atom_id res chain seq x y z
N MET A 1 -8.28 -22.12 -22.26
CA MET A 1 -7.44 -21.33 -21.35
C MET A 1 -6.99 -22.27 -20.24
N ASP A 2 -5.70 -22.25 -19.90
CA ASP A 2 -5.14 -23.06 -18.81
C ASP A 2 -5.86 -22.73 -17.49
N LYS A 3 -6.29 -23.76 -16.77
CA LYS A 3 -7.01 -23.62 -15.47
C LYS A 3 -6.26 -22.74 -14.46
N ARG A 4 -4.92 -22.70 -14.56
CA ARG A 4 -4.06 -21.90 -13.70
C ARG A 4 -4.31 -20.38 -13.84
N PHE A 5 -4.82 -19.91 -14.98
CA PHE A 5 -5.05 -18.50 -15.27
C PHE A 5 -6.53 -18.12 -15.30
N GLN A 6 -7.42 -19.02 -14.87
CA GLN A 6 -8.86 -18.76 -14.91
C GLN A 6 -9.26 -17.59 -14.00
N HIS A 7 -8.59 -17.43 -12.86
CA HIS A 7 -8.83 -16.34 -11.89
C HIS A 7 -8.39 -14.95 -12.43
N VAL A 8 -7.45 -14.88 -13.39
CA VAL A 8 -7.01 -13.61 -13.98
C VAL A 8 -7.78 -13.21 -15.25
N LYS A 9 -8.68 -14.08 -15.72
CA LYS A 9 -9.43 -13.83 -16.97
C LYS A 9 -10.20 -12.53 -16.93
N TRP A 10 -10.88 -12.24 -15.83
CA TRP A 10 -11.67 -11.03 -15.67
C TRP A 10 -10.81 -9.75 -15.86
N MET A 11 -9.58 -9.72 -15.33
CA MET A 11 -8.67 -8.60 -15.48
C MET A 11 -8.18 -8.44 -16.93
N MET A 12 -7.90 -9.56 -17.61
CA MET A 12 -7.54 -9.55 -19.03
C MET A 12 -8.67 -9.01 -19.91
N ASP A 13 -9.92 -9.29 -19.54
CA ASP A 13 -11.11 -8.81 -20.24
C ASP A 13 -11.43 -7.34 -19.88
N ALA A 14 -11.13 -6.93 -18.67
CA ALA A 14 -11.40 -5.58 -18.14
C ALA A 14 -10.58 -4.49 -18.84
N ARG A 15 -9.28 -4.70 -19.05
CA ARG A 15 -8.30 -3.91 -19.82
C ARG A 15 -8.14 -2.44 -19.43
N PHE A 16 -9.13 -1.79 -18.82
CA PHE A 16 -9.11 -0.38 -18.49
C PHE A 16 -9.49 -0.18 -17.02
N GLY A 17 -8.57 0.39 -16.26
CA GLY A 17 -8.74 0.65 -14.84
C GLY A 17 -8.10 1.96 -14.41
N LEU A 18 -8.35 2.35 -13.17
CA LEU A 18 -7.80 3.53 -12.52
C LEU A 18 -6.72 3.10 -11.53
N PHE A 19 -5.58 3.77 -11.53
CA PHE A 19 -4.58 3.64 -10.48
C PHE A 19 -4.45 4.97 -9.75
N ILE A 20 -4.68 5.00 -8.44
CA ILE A 20 -4.66 6.20 -7.61
C ILE A 20 -3.44 6.15 -6.71
N HIS A 21 -2.44 6.99 -7.00
CA HIS A 21 -1.32 7.26 -6.11
C HIS A 21 -1.69 8.43 -5.21
N TRP A 22 -1.88 8.16 -3.92
CA TRP A 22 -2.31 9.16 -2.97
C TRP A 22 -1.87 8.81 -1.54
N GLY A 23 -1.39 9.79 -0.79
CA GLY A 23 -0.86 9.64 0.56
C GLY A 23 -0.34 10.96 1.10
N LEU A 24 0.50 10.94 2.13
CA LEU A 24 1.08 12.12 2.76
C LEU A 24 1.83 13.02 1.77
N TYR A 25 2.49 12.44 0.78
CA TYR A 25 3.23 13.14 -0.27
C TYR A 25 2.36 14.09 -1.12
N CYS A 26 1.06 13.90 -1.13
CA CYS A 26 0.14 14.76 -1.88
C CYS A 26 -0.12 16.12 -1.19
N ILE A 27 0.19 16.29 0.10
CA ILE A 27 -0.02 17.54 0.83
C ILE A 27 0.69 18.71 0.13
N ASN A 28 1.91 18.49 -0.33
CA ASN A 28 2.70 19.52 -1.02
C ASN A 28 2.69 19.39 -2.55
N GLY A 29 1.86 18.49 -3.12
CA GLY A 29 1.80 18.26 -4.56
C GLY A 29 3.11 17.81 -5.18
N VAL A 30 3.93 17.05 -4.44
CA VAL A 30 5.23 16.54 -4.87
C VAL A 30 5.16 15.03 -5.13
N THR A 31 6.31 14.46 -5.52
CA THR A 31 6.41 13.02 -5.76
C THR A 31 6.35 12.20 -4.46
N GLU A 32 5.82 10.99 -4.54
CA GLU A 32 5.84 9.95 -3.50
C GLU A 32 7.27 9.54 -3.10
N TRP A 33 8.25 9.88 -3.91
CA TRP A 33 9.69 9.66 -3.66
C TRP A 33 10.38 10.81 -2.91
N LYS A 34 9.67 11.90 -2.59
CA LYS A 34 10.24 13.09 -1.94
C LYS A 34 11.11 12.74 -0.75
N ARG A 35 10.63 11.92 0.16
CA ARG A 35 11.34 11.53 1.37
C ARG A 35 12.70 10.89 1.05
N SER A 36 12.77 10.03 0.03
CA SER A 36 14.01 9.39 -0.42
C SER A 36 14.95 10.36 -1.14
N TYR A 37 14.42 11.20 -2.04
CA TYR A 37 15.24 12.11 -2.83
C TYR A 37 15.86 13.21 -1.97
N GLU A 38 15.10 13.75 -1.02
CA GLU A 38 15.55 14.83 -0.14
C GLU A 38 16.20 14.31 1.15
N ARG A 39 16.31 12.99 1.33
CA ARG A 39 16.92 12.37 2.53
C ARG A 39 16.23 12.77 3.83
N LEU A 40 14.92 12.97 3.81
CA LEU A 40 14.18 13.41 4.99
C LEU A 40 14.15 12.32 6.06
N SER A 41 14.47 12.68 7.28
CA SER A 41 14.30 11.82 8.45
C SER A 41 12.81 11.52 8.73
N ILE A 42 12.53 10.68 9.71
CA ILE A 42 11.16 10.44 10.17
C ILE A 42 10.59 11.74 10.71
N GLU A 43 11.31 12.43 11.58
CA GLU A 43 10.90 13.65 12.27
C GLU A 43 10.59 14.79 11.28
N GLU A 44 11.43 14.95 10.25
CA GLU A 44 11.19 15.95 9.20
C GLU A 44 9.97 15.64 8.34
N TYR A 45 9.61 14.36 8.17
CA TYR A 45 8.47 13.93 7.38
C TYR A 45 7.17 13.86 8.20
N GLU A 46 7.26 13.73 9.51
CA GLU A 46 6.11 13.57 10.43
C GLU A 46 5.16 14.78 10.42
N GLN A 47 5.64 15.97 10.06
CA GLN A 47 4.78 17.15 9.87
C GLN A 47 3.63 16.88 8.90
N TYR A 48 3.83 16.05 7.86
CA TYR A 48 2.77 15.69 6.90
C TYR A 48 1.71 14.79 7.52
N PHE A 49 2.09 13.93 8.46
CA PHE A 49 1.15 13.14 9.23
C PHE A 49 0.26 14.05 10.10
N GLU A 50 0.87 15.01 10.79
CA GLU A 50 0.15 15.99 11.62
C GLU A 50 -0.78 16.91 10.81
N GLU A 51 -0.43 17.20 9.55
CA GLU A 51 -1.22 18.06 8.68
C GLU A 51 -2.31 17.30 7.91
N PHE A 52 -2.20 15.96 7.81
CA PHE A 52 -3.06 15.17 6.93
C PHE A 52 -4.54 15.24 7.33
N ASN A 53 -5.31 15.95 6.54
CA ASN A 53 -6.75 16.14 6.72
C ASN A 53 -7.47 16.32 5.37
N PRO A 54 -7.68 15.26 4.59
CA PRO A 54 -8.27 15.32 3.26
C PRO A 54 -9.80 15.51 3.32
N VAL A 55 -10.24 16.73 3.63
CA VAL A 55 -11.67 17.09 3.79
C VAL A 55 -12.49 16.88 2.52
N ASP A 56 -11.88 17.02 1.34
CA ASP A 56 -12.51 16.88 0.03
C ASP A 56 -12.46 15.45 -0.53
N PHE A 57 -11.93 14.49 0.23
CA PHE A 57 -11.91 13.09 -0.19
C PHE A 57 -13.32 12.52 -0.32
N ASN A 58 -13.74 12.31 -1.57
CA ASN A 58 -15.07 11.79 -1.93
C ASN A 58 -14.93 10.58 -2.88
N PRO A 59 -14.69 9.39 -2.36
CA PRO A 59 -14.48 8.20 -3.19
C PRO A 59 -15.74 7.76 -3.97
N ARG A 60 -16.93 8.15 -3.53
CA ARG A 60 -18.19 7.86 -4.26
C ARG A 60 -18.25 8.61 -5.60
N GLU A 61 -17.84 9.86 -5.59
CA GLU A 61 -17.76 10.66 -6.81
C GLU A 61 -16.67 10.11 -7.75
N TRP A 62 -15.52 9.75 -7.21
CA TRP A 62 -14.43 9.14 -7.98
C TRP A 62 -14.87 7.83 -8.63
N ALA A 63 -15.55 6.96 -7.88
CA ALA A 63 -16.03 5.68 -8.39
C ALA A 63 -17.07 5.86 -9.51
N LYS A 64 -18.00 6.82 -9.35
CA LYS A 64 -18.98 7.18 -10.37
C LYS A 64 -18.30 7.67 -11.66
N MET A 65 -17.35 8.60 -11.55
CA MET A 65 -16.60 9.12 -12.69
C MET A 65 -15.80 8.01 -13.39
N ALA A 66 -15.14 7.13 -12.63
CA ALA A 66 -14.40 6.01 -13.18
C ALA A 66 -15.31 5.06 -13.98
N ARG A 67 -16.48 4.74 -13.44
CA ARG A 67 -17.47 3.91 -14.13
C ARG A 67 -17.99 4.59 -15.40
N GLU A 68 -18.34 5.87 -15.33
CA GLU A 68 -18.81 6.64 -16.49
C GLU A 68 -17.77 6.76 -17.59
N ALA A 69 -16.47 6.82 -17.22
CA ALA A 69 -15.34 6.75 -18.16
C ALA A 69 -15.12 5.35 -18.77
N GLY A 70 -15.88 4.34 -18.34
CA GLY A 70 -15.74 2.97 -18.84
C GLY A 70 -14.69 2.11 -18.16
N MET A 71 -14.12 2.58 -17.04
CA MET A 71 -13.19 1.79 -16.23
C MET A 71 -13.88 0.60 -15.58
N ARG A 72 -13.13 -0.45 -15.30
CA ARG A 72 -13.66 -1.71 -14.77
C ARG A 72 -13.15 -2.06 -13.39
N TYR A 73 -12.07 -1.44 -12.95
CA TYR A 73 -11.46 -1.60 -11.64
C TYR A 73 -10.68 -0.36 -11.26
N ALA A 74 -10.37 -0.25 -9.98
CA ALA A 74 -9.43 0.74 -9.50
C ALA A 74 -8.48 0.15 -8.45
N VAL A 75 -7.27 0.68 -8.37
CA VAL A 75 -6.25 0.33 -7.39
C VAL A 75 -5.87 1.59 -6.61
N LEU A 76 -5.97 1.53 -5.28
CA LEU A 76 -5.52 2.60 -4.38
C LEU A 76 -4.21 2.21 -3.71
N THR A 77 -3.25 3.13 -3.63
CA THR A 77 -2.05 2.96 -2.80
C THR A 77 -2.41 3.04 -1.32
N VAL A 78 -2.75 1.89 -0.71
CA VAL A 78 -3.15 1.86 0.71
C VAL A 78 -1.97 2.01 1.66
N LYS A 79 -0.75 1.69 1.22
CA LYS A 79 0.52 1.98 1.88
C LYS A 79 1.61 2.14 0.83
N HIS A 80 2.26 3.29 0.78
CA HIS A 80 3.42 3.54 -0.07
C HIS A 80 4.75 3.38 0.71
N HIS A 81 5.91 3.68 0.12
CA HIS A 81 7.24 3.41 0.71
C HIS A 81 7.49 4.15 2.02
N GLU A 82 6.87 5.30 2.25
CA GLU A 82 6.99 6.06 3.50
C GLU A 82 6.35 5.38 4.71
N GLY A 83 5.60 4.30 4.50
CA GLY A 83 5.02 3.48 5.56
C GLY A 83 3.65 3.94 6.07
N PHE A 84 3.12 5.07 5.60
CA PHE A 84 1.81 5.56 6.02
C PHE A 84 0.66 4.71 5.47
N CYS A 85 -0.22 4.26 6.37
CA CYS A 85 -1.35 3.42 6.03
C CYS A 85 -2.64 4.26 5.85
N LEU A 86 -3.27 4.17 4.67
CA LEU A 86 -4.61 4.73 4.44
C LEU A 86 -5.73 3.85 5.02
N PHE A 87 -5.39 2.74 5.68
CA PHE A 87 -6.29 1.77 6.30
C PHE A 87 -6.06 1.67 7.81
N ASP A 88 -7.07 1.22 8.54
CA ASP A 88 -7.03 1.08 10.00
C ASP A 88 -6.29 -0.20 10.40
N SER A 89 -4.97 -0.18 10.32
CA SER A 89 -4.13 -1.30 10.76
C SER A 89 -4.02 -1.36 12.28
N ALA A 90 -4.08 -2.56 12.86
CA ALA A 90 -3.79 -2.80 14.26
C ALA A 90 -2.28 -2.89 14.56
N TYR A 91 -1.43 -2.88 13.54
CA TYR A 91 0.01 -3.10 13.66
C TYR A 91 0.85 -1.83 13.62
N THR A 92 0.22 -0.66 13.40
CA THR A 92 0.90 0.64 13.40
C THR A 92 -0.03 1.76 13.83
N ASP A 93 0.54 2.77 14.47
CA ASP A 93 -0.14 4.05 14.72
C ASP A 93 0.04 5.06 13.58
N TYR A 94 0.92 4.77 12.62
CA TYR A 94 1.18 5.62 11.45
C TYR A 94 0.13 5.36 10.35
N LYS A 95 -1.10 5.76 10.62
CA LYS A 95 -2.29 5.47 9.81
C LYS A 95 -3.29 6.61 9.78
N SER A 96 -4.15 6.65 8.76
CA SER A 96 -5.09 7.73 8.50
C SER A 96 -6.13 7.93 9.62
N THR A 97 -6.52 6.86 10.31
CA THR A 97 -7.45 6.93 11.45
C THR A 97 -6.86 7.66 12.67
N ASN A 98 -5.53 7.78 12.76
CA ASN A 98 -4.84 8.50 13.83
C ASN A 98 -4.45 9.95 13.43
N THR A 99 -4.74 10.38 12.21
CA THR A 99 -4.55 11.77 11.78
C THR A 99 -5.79 12.63 12.10
N LYS A 100 -5.74 13.92 11.73
CA LYS A 100 -6.89 14.83 11.90
C LYS A 100 -8.14 14.39 11.15
N CYS A 101 -8.01 13.59 10.09
CA CYS A 101 -9.18 13.10 9.36
C CYS A 101 -9.93 11.99 10.09
N GLY A 102 -9.27 11.18 10.94
CA GLY A 102 -9.87 10.13 11.73
C GLY A 102 -10.63 9.05 10.92
N ARG A 103 -10.30 8.88 9.62
CA ARG A 103 -11.06 8.06 8.67
C ARG A 103 -10.24 6.88 8.17
N ASP A 104 -10.88 5.73 7.97
CA ASP A 104 -10.33 4.59 7.22
C ASP A 104 -10.60 4.81 5.72
N LEU A 105 -9.65 5.48 5.06
CA LEU A 105 -9.80 5.92 3.67
C LEU A 105 -9.80 4.75 2.68
N ALA A 106 -9.08 3.68 2.99
CA ALA A 106 -9.10 2.45 2.19
C ALA A 106 -10.46 1.75 2.24
N ARG A 107 -11.12 1.74 3.40
CA ARG A 107 -12.48 1.21 3.55
C ARG A 107 -13.48 2.01 2.73
N GLU A 108 -13.46 3.31 2.86
CA GLU A 108 -14.36 4.18 2.12
C GLU A 108 -14.17 4.05 0.60
N PHE A 109 -12.92 3.96 0.14
CA PHE A 109 -12.60 3.66 -1.26
C PHE A 109 -13.19 2.31 -1.69
N ALA A 110 -12.91 1.23 -0.94
CA ALA A 110 -13.35 -0.11 -1.30
C ALA A 110 -14.88 -0.22 -1.38
N GLU A 111 -15.59 0.38 -0.42
CA GLU A 111 -17.05 0.41 -0.39
C GLU A 111 -17.64 1.19 -1.58
N ALA A 112 -17.08 2.37 -1.87
CA ALA A 112 -17.55 3.22 -2.96
C ALA A 112 -17.37 2.58 -4.34
N PHE A 113 -16.18 2.04 -4.62
CA PHE A 113 -15.90 1.43 -5.92
C PHE A 113 -16.68 0.13 -6.12
N ARG A 114 -16.85 -0.67 -5.07
CA ARG A 114 -17.68 -1.88 -5.11
C ARG A 114 -19.15 -1.54 -5.34
N ALA A 115 -19.67 -0.48 -4.74
CA ALA A 115 -21.05 -0.03 -4.95
C ALA A 115 -21.34 0.37 -6.40
N GLU A 116 -20.34 0.85 -7.14
CA GLU A 116 -20.43 1.14 -8.57
C GLU A 116 -20.16 -0.09 -9.47
N GLY A 117 -19.98 -1.27 -8.90
CA GLY A 117 -19.72 -2.51 -9.64
C GLY A 117 -18.30 -2.58 -10.24
N LEU A 118 -17.36 -1.79 -9.72
CA LEU A 118 -15.96 -1.81 -10.13
C LEU A 118 -15.16 -2.79 -9.29
N GLY A 119 -14.17 -3.45 -9.89
CA GLY A 119 -13.19 -4.25 -9.17
C GLY A 119 -12.36 -3.37 -8.23
N VAL A 120 -12.10 -3.89 -7.01
CA VAL A 120 -11.35 -3.20 -5.97
C VAL A 120 -9.94 -3.77 -5.86
N GLY A 121 -8.95 -2.90 -6.00
CA GLY A 121 -7.55 -3.25 -5.85
C GLY A 121 -6.85 -2.39 -4.80
N PHE A 122 -5.86 -2.99 -4.15
CA PHE A 122 -4.94 -2.29 -3.25
C PHE A 122 -3.51 -2.45 -3.74
N TYR A 123 -2.77 -1.33 -3.76
CA TYR A 123 -1.33 -1.34 -3.89
C TYR A 123 -0.72 -1.30 -2.48
N TYR A 124 0.24 -2.15 -2.23
CA TYR A 124 0.98 -2.21 -0.98
C TYR A 124 2.48 -2.27 -1.27
N SER A 125 3.23 -1.28 -0.77
CA SER A 125 4.69 -1.26 -0.88
C SER A 125 5.31 -2.33 0.02
N LEU A 126 6.22 -3.13 -0.54
CA LEU A 126 7.07 -4.05 0.24
C LEU A 126 8.14 -3.28 1.03
N PHE A 127 8.50 -2.07 0.59
CA PHE A 127 9.37 -1.17 1.34
C PHE A 127 8.59 -0.45 2.44
N ASP A 128 9.28 -0.10 3.51
CA ASP A 128 8.74 0.71 4.59
C ASP A 128 9.86 1.55 5.23
N TRP A 129 9.91 2.81 4.83
CA TRP A 129 10.93 3.72 5.34
C TRP A 129 10.64 4.25 6.75
N HIS A 130 9.50 3.90 7.33
CA HIS A 130 9.12 4.30 8.67
C HIS A 130 9.36 3.18 9.69
N HIS A 131 9.25 1.91 9.29
CA HIS A 131 9.33 0.79 10.21
C HIS A 131 10.75 0.60 10.76
N PRO A 132 10.95 0.54 12.10
CA PRO A 132 12.29 0.48 12.69
C PRO A 132 13.07 -0.78 12.33
N ASP A 133 12.41 -1.90 12.08
CA ASP A 133 13.04 -3.15 11.68
C ASP A 133 13.18 -3.33 10.16
N TYR A 134 12.86 -2.27 9.36
CA TYR A 134 13.21 -2.23 7.94
C TYR A 134 14.64 -1.72 7.77
N HIS A 135 15.33 -2.26 6.77
CA HIS A 135 16.73 -1.95 6.47
C HIS A 135 16.94 -0.48 6.08
N HIS A 136 17.80 0.25 6.79
CA HIS A 136 18.08 1.66 6.58
C HIS A 136 19.38 1.89 5.80
N TYR A 137 20.53 1.74 6.46
CA TYR A 137 21.85 2.02 5.89
C TYR A 137 22.21 1.03 4.77
N GLY A 138 22.68 1.57 3.63
CA GLY A 138 23.05 0.75 2.49
C GLY A 138 21.86 0.21 1.67
N ASP A 139 20.62 0.47 2.06
CA ASP A 139 19.46 0.23 1.21
C ASP A 139 19.51 1.11 -0.03
N LEU A 140 18.99 0.64 -1.16
CA LEU A 140 19.09 1.37 -2.43
C LEU A 140 18.29 2.69 -2.43
N TYR A 141 17.19 2.75 -1.69
CA TYR A 141 16.23 3.85 -1.76
C TYR A 141 15.83 4.44 -0.41
N HIS A 142 16.21 3.81 0.71
CA HIS A 142 15.85 4.32 2.03
C HIS A 142 16.38 5.76 2.20
N PRO A 143 15.59 6.69 2.79
CA PRO A 143 16.06 8.06 3.02
C PRO A 143 17.40 8.13 3.78
N MET A 144 17.59 7.24 4.75
CA MET A 144 18.80 7.20 5.60
C MET A 144 19.92 6.29 5.07
N ARG A 145 19.90 5.90 3.80
CA ARG A 145 20.84 4.93 3.20
C ARG A 145 22.32 5.29 3.29
N ASP A 146 22.62 6.59 3.39
CA ASP A 146 23.99 7.09 3.48
C ASP A 146 24.25 7.78 4.85
N ASN A 147 23.34 7.69 5.80
CA ASN A 147 23.47 8.30 7.10
C ASN A 147 24.25 7.36 8.04
N GLU A 148 25.50 7.72 8.35
CA GLU A 148 26.42 6.94 9.19
C GLU A 148 25.85 6.61 10.58
N ALA A 149 24.90 7.40 11.11
CA ALA A 149 24.25 7.11 12.38
C ALA A 149 23.45 5.79 12.36
N TYR A 150 23.06 5.31 11.18
CA TYR A 150 22.32 4.06 11.01
C TYR A 150 23.21 2.87 10.60
N LYS A 151 24.54 3.07 10.43
CA LYS A 151 25.44 2.04 9.94
C LYS A 151 25.47 0.80 10.84
N ASP A 152 25.50 1.01 12.14
CA ASP A 152 25.54 -0.04 13.15
C ASP A 152 24.15 -0.30 13.80
N TYR A 153 23.10 0.28 13.24
CA TYR A 153 21.74 0.09 13.72
C TYR A 153 21.31 -1.36 13.54
N GLN A 154 20.83 -1.96 14.63
CA GLN A 154 20.38 -3.34 14.62
C GLN A 154 18.88 -3.38 14.35
N TYR A 155 18.50 -3.99 13.24
CA TYR A 155 17.12 -4.24 12.88
C TYR A 155 16.86 -5.75 12.78
N ASP A 156 15.64 -6.17 13.06
CA ASP A 156 15.19 -7.55 12.87
C ASP A 156 14.22 -7.64 11.68
N PHE A 157 14.76 -7.96 10.53
CA PHE A 157 13.97 -8.05 9.31
C PHE A 157 12.84 -9.10 9.38
N ASN A 158 12.94 -10.12 10.27
CA ASN A 158 11.84 -11.07 10.47
C ASN A 158 10.66 -10.41 11.16
N ARG A 159 10.87 -9.49 12.10
CA ARG A 159 9.80 -8.69 12.70
C ARG A 159 9.11 -7.79 11.68
N TYR A 160 9.90 -7.20 10.77
CA TYR A 160 9.31 -6.45 9.66
C TYR A 160 8.45 -7.34 8.75
N LEU A 161 8.94 -8.53 8.39
CA LEU A 161 8.16 -9.48 7.58
C LEU A 161 6.86 -9.91 8.27
N GLU A 162 6.90 -10.17 9.57
CA GLU A 162 5.70 -10.49 10.35
C GLU A 162 4.69 -9.33 10.35
N TYR A 163 5.15 -8.12 10.59
CA TYR A 163 4.35 -6.90 10.50
C TYR A 163 3.69 -6.77 9.12
N MET A 164 4.47 -6.87 8.05
CA MET A 164 4.01 -6.77 6.67
C MET A 164 2.95 -7.85 6.35
N HIS A 165 3.21 -9.10 6.67
CA HIS A 165 2.28 -10.20 6.43
C HIS A 165 0.96 -10.03 7.20
N ASN A 166 1.03 -9.53 8.44
CA ASN A 166 -0.15 -9.27 9.24
C ASN A 166 -0.99 -8.13 8.67
N GLN A 167 -0.39 -7.03 8.22
CA GLN A 167 -1.11 -5.95 7.53
C GLN A 167 -1.78 -6.43 6.23
N ILE A 168 -1.10 -7.25 5.44
CA ILE A 168 -1.68 -7.84 4.22
C ILE A 168 -2.84 -8.77 4.58
N ARG A 169 -2.75 -9.52 5.66
CA ARG A 169 -3.86 -10.32 6.19
C ARG A 169 -5.07 -9.45 6.56
N GLU A 170 -4.86 -8.31 7.24
CA GLU A 170 -5.94 -7.35 7.53
C GLU A 170 -6.62 -6.87 6.26
N LEU A 171 -5.86 -6.48 5.25
CA LEU A 171 -6.41 -6.05 3.96
C LEU A 171 -7.25 -7.15 3.29
N CYS A 172 -6.80 -8.40 3.38
CA CYS A 172 -7.52 -9.55 2.81
C CYS A 172 -8.75 -10.01 3.62
N THR A 173 -8.89 -9.60 4.89
CA THR A 173 -9.99 -10.07 5.77
C THR A 173 -11.00 -8.98 6.11
N ASN A 174 -10.56 -7.72 6.26
CA ASN A 174 -11.39 -6.67 6.85
C ASN A 174 -12.09 -5.77 5.82
N TYR A 175 -11.73 -5.89 4.53
CA TYR A 175 -12.17 -4.96 3.46
C TYR A 175 -13.11 -5.59 2.43
N GLY A 176 -13.66 -6.79 2.74
CA GLY A 176 -14.51 -7.55 1.84
C GLY A 176 -13.74 -8.16 0.67
N LYS A 177 -14.39 -8.34 -0.48
CA LYS A 177 -13.73 -8.91 -1.66
C LYS A 177 -12.71 -7.92 -2.21
N ILE A 178 -11.47 -8.38 -2.37
CA ILE A 178 -10.38 -7.66 -3.04
C ILE A 178 -10.05 -8.41 -4.34
N ASP A 179 -10.08 -7.69 -5.45
CA ASP A 179 -9.89 -8.27 -6.78
C ASP A 179 -8.42 -8.22 -7.22
N ILE A 180 -7.67 -7.21 -6.74
CA ILE A 180 -6.25 -7.01 -7.06
C ILE A 180 -5.47 -6.67 -5.78
N LEU A 181 -4.32 -7.32 -5.60
CA LEU A 181 -3.33 -6.91 -4.62
C LEU A 181 -1.98 -6.71 -5.32
N TRP A 182 -1.61 -5.46 -5.50
CA TRP A 182 -0.41 -5.06 -6.21
C TRP A 182 0.74 -4.82 -5.26
N PHE A 183 1.79 -5.62 -5.39
CA PHE A 183 3.04 -5.40 -4.67
C PHE A 183 4.06 -4.66 -5.52
N ASP A 184 4.84 -3.80 -4.89
CA ASP A 184 5.90 -3.05 -5.53
C ASP A 184 7.25 -3.26 -4.83
N ASN A 185 8.34 -2.95 -5.56
CA ASN A 185 9.72 -3.04 -5.08
C ASN A 185 10.18 -4.45 -4.68
N SER A 186 9.98 -5.41 -5.60
CA SER A 186 10.54 -6.76 -5.50
C SER A 186 11.60 -6.97 -6.59
N TYR A 187 12.83 -6.48 -6.37
CA TYR A 187 13.92 -6.58 -7.33
C TYR A 187 15.30 -6.69 -6.68
N GLY A 188 16.32 -6.94 -7.48
CA GLY A 188 17.70 -7.14 -7.00
C GLY A 188 17.78 -8.32 -6.01
N GLU A 189 18.43 -8.09 -4.89
CA GLU A 189 18.54 -9.06 -3.80
C GLU A 189 17.24 -9.16 -2.97
N MET A 190 16.39 -8.11 -3.01
CA MET A 190 15.12 -8.03 -2.28
C MET A 190 13.96 -8.52 -3.16
N ARG A 191 13.92 -9.85 -3.41
CA ARG A 191 12.85 -10.49 -4.21
C ARG A 191 12.55 -11.93 -3.74
N GLY A 192 11.38 -12.40 -4.13
CA GLY A 192 10.95 -13.78 -3.87
C GLY A 192 10.97 -14.13 -2.39
N GLU A 193 11.74 -15.12 -2.02
CA GLU A 193 11.79 -15.66 -0.64
C GLU A 193 12.43 -14.72 0.39
N LYS A 194 13.07 -13.62 -0.02
CA LYS A 194 13.44 -12.55 0.91
C LYS A 194 12.21 -11.91 1.56
N TRP A 195 11.08 -11.90 0.85
CA TRP A 195 9.77 -11.46 1.34
C TRP A 195 8.91 -12.60 1.91
N LYS A 196 9.44 -13.84 2.01
CA LYS A 196 8.67 -15.06 2.27
C LYS A 196 7.47 -15.17 1.32
N ALA A 197 7.74 -14.94 0.02
CA ALA A 197 6.70 -14.78 -0.99
C ALA A 197 5.80 -16.01 -1.15
N THR A 198 6.35 -17.22 -1.02
CA THR A 198 5.57 -18.46 -1.08
C THR A 198 4.52 -18.52 0.04
N GLU A 199 4.92 -18.19 1.27
CA GLU A 199 4.02 -18.13 2.44
C GLU A 199 2.99 -17.03 2.28
N LEU A 200 3.43 -15.82 1.89
CA LEU A 200 2.58 -14.66 1.66
C LEU A 200 1.49 -14.95 0.63
N VAL A 201 1.86 -15.43 -0.55
CA VAL A 201 0.91 -15.73 -1.63
C VAL A 201 -0.05 -16.86 -1.25
N SER A 202 0.43 -17.89 -0.54
CA SER A 202 -0.42 -18.96 -0.03
C SER A 202 -1.48 -18.42 0.95
N MET A 203 -1.09 -17.55 1.86
CA MET A 203 -2.00 -16.90 2.81
C MET A 203 -3.05 -16.06 2.07
N ILE A 204 -2.60 -15.19 1.14
CA ILE A 204 -3.50 -14.32 0.36
C ILE A 204 -4.54 -15.16 -0.38
N ARG A 205 -4.12 -16.20 -1.12
CA ARG A 205 -5.04 -17.06 -1.90
C ARG A 205 -5.95 -17.90 -1.03
N SER A 206 -5.57 -18.24 0.20
CA SER A 206 -6.46 -18.91 1.13
C SER A 206 -7.61 -18.01 1.61
N LEU A 207 -7.36 -16.69 1.69
CA LEU A 207 -8.33 -15.67 2.15
C LEU A 207 -9.15 -15.10 0.98
N GLN A 208 -8.52 -14.95 -0.18
CA GLN A 208 -9.10 -14.35 -1.40
C GLN A 208 -8.74 -15.23 -2.61
N PRO A 209 -9.48 -16.33 -2.88
CA PRO A 209 -9.10 -17.33 -3.90
C PRO A 209 -9.00 -16.78 -5.33
N ASP A 210 -9.80 -15.77 -5.66
CA ASP A 210 -9.90 -15.21 -7.01
C ASP A 210 -9.04 -13.95 -7.23
N ILE A 211 -8.21 -13.57 -6.22
CA ILE A 211 -7.39 -12.35 -6.27
C ILE A 211 -6.27 -12.45 -7.33
N VAL A 212 -5.98 -11.34 -8.00
CA VAL A 212 -4.88 -11.17 -8.96
C VAL A 212 -3.74 -10.42 -8.31
#